data_29f4055b78b0207bde3e2c927414173b
#
_entry.id   29f4055b78b0207bde3e2c927414173b
#
_cell.length_a   1.000
_cell.length_b   1.000
_cell.length_c   1.000
_cell.angle_alpha   90.00
_cell.angle_beta   90.00
_cell.angle_gamma   90.00
#
_symmetry.space_group_name_H-M   'P 1'
#
loop_
_entity.id
_entity.type
_entity.pdbx_description
1 polymer ?
#
loop_
_entity_poly.entity_id
_entity_poly.type
_entity_poly.pdbx_seq_one_letter_code
_entity_poly.pdbx_strand_id
1 'polypeptide(L)' 'MENLIMKENKQLKLNNFCKVFDIPRSTALKWIHSVGFPAYNLCGHWYIDVDKYYVWREEHHRNNYKYA' A
#
# COMPACT_ATOMS: atom_id res chain seq x y z
N MET A 1 -18.49 -16.96 8.02
CA MET A 1 -18.21 -16.59 7.83
C MET A 1 -17.89 -15.59 7.46
N GLU A 2 -18.23 -15.13 7.41
CA GLU A 2 -18.06 -14.05 7.06
C GLU A 2 -16.96 -13.40 7.43
N ASN A 3 -16.52 -13.52 8.38
CA ASN A 3 -15.47 -12.96 8.94
C ASN A 3 -14.29 -13.16 8.21
N LEU A 4 -14.11 -14.21 7.65
CA LEU A 4 -13.02 -14.50 6.93
C LEU A 4 -12.87 -13.54 5.88
N ILE A 5 -13.90 -13.18 5.33
CA ILE A 5 -13.88 -12.28 4.30
C ILE A 5 -13.32 -11.00 4.67
N MET A 6 -13.51 -10.62 5.85
CA MET A 6 -13.00 -9.41 6.29
C MET A 6 -11.55 -9.35 6.23
N LYS A 7 -10.88 -10.39 6.47
CA LYS A 7 -9.49 -10.36 6.44
C LYS A 7 -9.00 -10.01 5.13
N GLU A 8 -9.68 -10.45 4.12
CA GLU A 8 -9.21 -10.19 2.85
C GLU A 8 -9.47 -8.82 2.42
N ASN A 9 -10.23 -8.11 3.14
CA ASN A 9 -10.52 -6.77 2.81
C ASN A 9 -9.46 -5.82 3.18
N LYS A 10 -8.33 -6.31 3.62
CA LYS A 10 -7.26 -5.43 3.92
C LYS A 10 -6.50 -5.04 2.69
N GLN A 11 -7.07 -5.26 1.54
CA GLN A 11 -6.46 -4.84 0.30
C GLN A 11 -7.28 -3.71 -0.28
N LEU A 12 -6.61 -2.69 -0.77
CA LEU A 12 -7.27 -1.54 -1.35
C LEU A 12 -6.82 -1.33 -2.78
N LYS A 13 -7.73 -0.90 -3.63
CA LYS A 13 -7.34 -0.54 -4.97
C LYS A 13 -6.56 0.75 -4.89
N LEU A 14 -5.75 1.01 -5.88
CA LEU A 14 -4.87 2.16 -5.88
C LEU A 14 -5.60 3.47 -5.57
N ASN A 15 -6.72 3.72 -6.22
CA ASN A 15 -7.43 4.97 -6.00
C ASN A 15 -7.91 5.09 -4.55
N ASN A 16 -8.40 4.01 -4.00
CA ASN A 16 -8.87 4.05 -2.62
C ASN A 16 -7.70 4.18 -1.66
N PHE A 17 -6.60 3.53 -1.97
CA PHE A 17 -5.41 3.62 -1.15
C PHE A 17 -4.95 5.07 -1.07
N CYS A 18 -4.94 5.77 -2.20
CA CYS A 18 -4.52 7.16 -2.22
C CYS A 18 -5.47 8.03 -1.40
N LYS A 19 -6.75 7.73 -1.43
CA LYS A 19 -7.69 8.51 -0.67
C LYS A 19 -7.57 8.25 0.82
N VAL A 20 -7.49 7.00 1.19
CA VAL A 20 -7.44 6.63 2.61
C VAL A 20 -6.20 7.16 3.29
N PHE A 21 -5.08 7.11 2.62
CA PHE A 21 -3.83 7.54 3.23
C PHE A 21 -3.40 8.94 2.79
N ASP A 22 -4.26 9.60 2.00
CA ASP A 22 -3.98 10.96 1.57
C ASP A 22 -2.64 11.06 0.86
N ILE A 23 -2.44 10.19 -0.11
CA ILE A 23 -1.19 10.13 -0.84
C ILE A 23 -1.45 10.51 -2.29
N PRO A 24 -0.64 11.40 -2.87
CA PRO A 24 -0.82 11.76 -4.26
C PRO A 24 -0.64 10.54 -5.15
N ARG A 25 -1.42 10.47 -6.20
CA ARG A 25 -1.34 9.32 -7.10
C ARG A 25 0.05 9.15 -7.69
N SER A 26 0.71 10.24 -8.01
CA SER A 26 2.05 10.15 -8.59
C SER A 26 3.02 9.51 -7.61
N THR A 27 2.88 9.82 -6.34
CA THR A 27 3.73 9.23 -5.32
C THR A 27 3.42 7.74 -5.16
N ALA A 28 2.15 7.40 -5.15
CA ALA A 28 1.75 6.00 -5.01
C ALA A 28 2.28 5.19 -6.19
N LEU A 29 2.26 5.75 -7.39
CA LEU A 29 2.76 5.04 -8.56
C LEU A 29 4.27 4.81 -8.45
N LYS A 30 4.99 5.75 -7.88
CA LYS A 30 6.41 5.55 -7.69
C LYS A 30 6.64 4.43 -6.71
N TRP A 31 5.84 4.38 -5.65
CA TRP A 31 5.99 3.35 -4.64
C TRP A 31 5.69 1.96 -5.22
N ILE A 32 4.68 1.87 -6.07
CA ILE A 32 4.31 0.60 -6.67
C ILE A 32 5.49 0.00 -7.43
N HIS A 33 6.29 0.84 -8.04
CA HIS A 33 7.42 0.35 -8.79
C HIS A 33 8.69 0.20 -7.94
N SER A 34 8.59 0.49 -6.66
CA SER A 34 9.74 0.30 -5.78
C SER A 34 9.85 -1.14 -5.37
N VAL A 35 11.05 -1.56 -5.11
CA VAL A 35 11.29 -2.92 -4.67
C VAL A 35 10.69 -3.11 -3.30
N GLY A 36 9.94 -4.16 -3.14
CA GLY A 36 9.40 -4.51 -1.82
C GLY A 36 8.08 -3.86 -1.46
N PHE A 37 7.57 -2.97 -2.30
CA PHE A 37 6.29 -2.36 -1.98
C PHE A 37 5.20 -3.40 -2.16
N PRO A 38 4.29 -3.55 -1.20
CA PRO A 38 3.28 -4.61 -1.23
C PRO A 38 2.10 -4.29 -2.14
N ALA A 39 2.34 -4.34 -3.43
CA ALA A 39 1.29 -4.10 -4.40
C ALA A 39 1.33 -5.15 -5.47
N TYR A 40 0.20 -5.43 -6.08
CA TYR A 40 0.16 -6.36 -7.18
C TYR A 40 -0.92 -5.92 -8.17
N ASN A 41 -0.74 -6.34 -9.41
CA ASN A 41 -1.67 -6.00 -10.47
C ASN A 41 -2.54 -7.20 -10.77
N LEU A 42 -3.85 -6.98 -10.77
CA LEU A 42 -4.75 -8.07 -11.03
C LEU A 42 -5.78 -7.56 -12.02
N CYS A 43 -5.80 -8.12 -13.19
CA CYS A 43 -6.75 -7.74 -14.22
C CYS A 43 -6.72 -6.24 -14.52
N GLY A 44 -5.53 -5.69 -14.58
CA GLY A 44 -5.38 -4.28 -14.91
C GLY A 44 -5.58 -3.32 -13.77
N HIS A 45 -5.81 -3.82 -12.58
CA HIS A 45 -6.00 -2.95 -11.42
C HIS A 45 -4.92 -3.21 -10.38
N TRP A 46 -4.41 -2.15 -9.81
CA TRP A 46 -3.42 -2.28 -8.76
C TRP A 46 -4.10 -2.38 -7.41
N TYR A 47 -3.63 -3.32 -6.60
CA TYR A 47 -4.13 -3.52 -5.25
C TYR A 47 -2.95 -3.43 -4.29
N ILE A 48 -3.17 -2.81 -3.15
CA ILE A 48 -2.14 -2.68 -2.13
C ILE A 48 -2.58 -3.44 -0.88
N ASP A 49 -1.68 -4.27 -0.36
CA ASP A 49 -1.95 -5.01 0.86
C ASP A 49 -1.70 -4.07 2.02
N VAL A 50 -2.74 -3.69 2.72
CA VAL A 50 -2.65 -2.66 3.75
C VAL A 50 -1.79 -3.08 4.92
N ASP A 51 -1.92 -4.32 5.36
CA ASP A 51 -1.11 -4.77 6.48
C ASP A 51 0.37 -4.71 6.15
N LYS A 52 0.73 -5.16 4.97
CA LYS A 52 2.12 -5.13 4.58
C LYS A 52 2.57 -3.71 4.27
N TYR A 53 1.63 -2.86 3.86
CA TYR A 53 1.95 -1.47 3.63
C TYR A 53 2.40 -0.80 4.92
N TYR A 54 1.75 -1.12 6.03
CA TYR A 54 2.14 -0.51 7.29
C TYR A 54 3.56 -0.92 7.67
N VAL A 55 3.93 -2.16 7.41
CA VAL A 55 5.28 -2.62 7.71
C VAL A 55 6.28 -1.92 6.79
N TRP A 56 5.96 -1.85 5.50
CA TRP A 56 6.82 -1.20 4.53
C TRP A 56 7.02 0.27 4.88
N ARG A 57 5.93 0.92 5.25
CA ARG A 57 5.96 2.32 5.58
C ARG A 57 6.83 2.57 6.80
N GLU A 58 6.71 1.72 7.78
CA GLU A 58 7.49 1.87 8.97
C GLU A 58 8.96 1.72 8.71
N GLU A 59 9.34 0.77 7.88
CA GLU A 59 10.73 0.59 7.54
C GLU A 59 11.25 1.78 6.74
N HIS A 60 10.45 2.27 5.81
CA HIS A 60 10.86 3.41 5.01
C HIS A 60 10.93 4.68 5.86
N HIS A 61 10.00 4.84 6.74
CA HIS A 61 9.98 5.99 7.61
C HIS A 61 11.20 5.98 8.51
N ARG A 62 11.54 4.81 9.01
CA ARG A 62 12.68 4.68 9.89
C ARG A 62 13.96 5.03 9.14
N ASN A 63 14.07 4.61 7.89
CA ASN A 63 15.24 4.90 7.11
C ASN A 63 15.32 6.38 6.79
N ASN A 64 14.19 6.98 6.46
CA ASN A 64 14.18 8.39 6.14
C ASN A 64 14.38 9.25 7.35
N TYR A 65 13.99 8.75 8.48
CA TYR A 65 14.12 9.48 9.72
C TYR A 65 15.53 9.89 9.96
N LYS A 66 16.46 9.13 9.49
CA LYS A 66 17.84 9.46 9.68
C LYS A 66 18.21 10.74 9.01
N TYR A 67 17.49 11.12 8.01
CA TYR A 67 17.83 12.30 7.28
C TYR A 67 17.09 13.52 7.77
N ALA A 68 16.21 13.32 8.66
CA ALA A 68 15.46 14.44 9.18
C ALA A 68 16.23 15.14 10.34
#